data_92f9e36ccca64b2cd439ea7588855b38
#
_entry.id   92f9e36ccca64b2cd439ea7588855b38
#
_cell.length_a   1.000
_cell.length_b   1.000
_cell.length_c   1.000
_cell.angle_alpha   90.00
_cell.angle_beta   90.00
_cell.angle_gamma   90.00
#
_symmetry.space_group_name_H-M   'P 1'
#
loop_
_entity.id
_entity.type
_entity.pdbx_description
1 polymer ?
#
loop_
_entity_poly.entity_id
_entity_poly.type
_entity_poly.pdbx_seq_one_letter_code
_entity_poly.pdbx_strand_id
1 'polypeptide(L)'
;MLWEGMKLSLFLALIESAIIIVVGTLVGLAWGYFRWLDRIMIEVYNLITNIPSLLIYMLLASVIKEAFPLLPPEARLIISLTITGWIGTAYSIRNLTWLTRDREYNVASSTLGTPPMRVMTKNLLPYLLPVVIQSASMTIPGMISSEVSMSFFGVGLPTDTISIGILLDQGRTYFMQYPWQLLAPAGILATVILGFYLIGLALSDALDPKTHR
;
A
#
# COMPACT_ATOMS: atom_id res chain seq x y z
N MET A 1 -23.20 -13.21 2.02
CA MET A 1 -22.87 -11.77 1.90
C MET A 1 -21.58 -11.40 2.64
N LEU A 2 -21.43 -11.54 3.97
CA LEU A 2 -20.19 -11.15 4.69
C LEU A 2 -18.94 -11.83 4.15
N TRP A 3 -18.98 -13.14 3.92
CA TRP A 3 -17.87 -13.90 3.35
C TRP A 3 -17.54 -13.49 1.92
N GLU A 4 -18.54 -13.24 1.09
CA GLU A 4 -18.33 -12.76 -0.29
C GLU A 4 -17.74 -11.36 -0.31
N GLY A 5 -18.27 -10.45 0.54
CA GLY A 5 -17.73 -9.10 0.67
C GLY A 5 -16.28 -9.09 1.14
N MET A 6 -15.93 -9.95 2.12
CA MET A 6 -14.54 -10.06 2.58
C MET A 6 -13.61 -10.61 1.50
N LYS A 7 -14.03 -11.62 0.73
CA LYS A 7 -13.23 -12.15 -0.37
C LYS A 7 -12.90 -11.09 -1.41
N LEU A 8 -13.88 -10.29 -1.80
CA LEU A 8 -13.66 -9.23 -2.79
C LEU A 8 -12.74 -8.14 -2.24
N SER A 9 -13.03 -7.59 -1.04
CA SER A 9 -12.18 -6.55 -0.44
C SER A 9 -10.74 -7.04 -0.22
N LEU A 10 -10.56 -8.30 0.22
CA LEU A 10 -9.23 -8.88 0.38
C LEU A 10 -8.51 -9.10 -0.96
N PHE A 11 -9.21 -9.57 -1.99
CA PHE A 11 -8.65 -9.76 -3.32
C PHE A 11 -8.16 -8.44 -3.93
N LEU A 12 -8.96 -7.37 -3.84
CA LEU A 12 -8.58 -6.04 -4.31
C LEU A 12 -7.37 -5.52 -3.55
N ALA A 13 -7.40 -5.59 -2.21
CA ALA A 13 -6.29 -5.14 -1.38
C ALA A 13 -4.98 -5.89 -1.63
N LEU A 14 -5.03 -7.18 -1.94
CA LEU A 14 -3.84 -7.97 -2.31
C LEU A 14 -3.22 -7.48 -3.62
N ILE A 15 -4.04 -7.24 -4.66
CA ILE A 15 -3.57 -6.71 -5.95
C ILE A 15 -2.98 -5.31 -5.77
N GLU A 16 -3.69 -4.41 -5.09
CA GLU A 16 -3.26 -3.04 -4.81
C GLU A 16 -1.94 -3.03 -4.04
N SER A 17 -1.85 -3.82 -2.97
CA SER A 17 -0.64 -3.95 -2.16
C SER A 17 0.54 -4.49 -2.97
N ALA A 18 0.33 -5.49 -3.82
CA ALA A 18 1.38 -6.02 -4.69
C ALA A 18 1.93 -4.94 -5.63
N ILE A 19 1.06 -4.15 -6.27
CA ILE A 19 1.46 -3.05 -7.15
C ILE A 19 2.23 -1.99 -6.34
N ILE A 20 1.69 -1.56 -5.20
CA ILE A 20 2.29 -0.54 -4.32
C ILE A 20 3.67 -0.96 -3.85
N ILE A 21 3.84 -2.21 -3.43
CA ILE A 21 5.11 -2.73 -2.91
C ILE A 21 6.14 -2.83 -4.04
N VAL A 22 5.76 -3.39 -5.19
CA VAL A 22 6.68 -3.52 -6.33
C VAL A 22 7.11 -2.15 -6.84
N VAL A 23 6.16 -1.27 -7.15
CA VAL A 23 6.45 0.08 -7.66
C VAL A 23 7.20 0.90 -6.61
N GLY A 24 6.72 0.90 -5.35
CA GLY A 24 7.34 1.62 -4.25
C GLY A 24 8.78 1.17 -3.98
N THR A 25 9.05 -0.14 -4.04
CA THR A 25 10.40 -0.68 -3.85
C THR A 25 11.33 -0.26 -4.99
N LEU A 26 10.92 -0.43 -6.24
CA LEU A 26 11.74 -0.08 -7.41
C LEU A 26 12.04 1.43 -7.47
N VAL A 27 11.00 2.25 -7.29
CA VAL A 27 11.14 3.70 -7.27
C VAL A 27 11.95 4.16 -6.06
N GLY A 28 11.69 3.61 -4.86
CA GLY A 28 12.41 3.95 -3.63
C GLY A 28 13.89 3.61 -3.67
N LEU A 29 14.26 2.46 -4.27
CA LEU A 29 15.66 2.10 -4.54
C LEU A 29 16.33 3.14 -5.46
N ALA A 30 15.72 3.47 -6.59
CA ALA A 30 16.26 4.45 -7.52
C ALA A 30 16.34 5.84 -6.87
N TRP A 31 15.30 6.25 -6.16
CA TRP A 31 15.24 7.51 -5.43
C TRP A 31 16.36 7.63 -4.35
N GLY A 32 16.55 6.61 -3.53
CA GLY A 32 17.60 6.59 -2.52
C GLY A 32 19.03 6.49 -3.08
N TYR A 33 19.19 5.84 -4.24
CA TYR A 33 20.48 5.66 -4.87
C TYR A 33 20.96 6.91 -5.61
N PHE A 34 20.11 7.54 -6.43
CA PHE A 34 20.47 8.68 -7.26
C PHE A 34 20.18 10.02 -6.54
N ARG A 35 21.25 10.76 -6.18
CA ARG A 35 21.12 12.05 -5.46
C ARG A 35 20.34 13.13 -6.24
N TRP A 36 20.41 13.12 -7.58
CA TRP A 36 19.67 14.07 -8.39
C TRP A 36 18.15 13.80 -8.35
N LEU A 37 17.76 12.54 -8.32
CA LEU A 37 16.37 12.11 -8.23
C LEU A 37 15.78 12.46 -6.87
N ASP A 38 16.59 12.37 -5.82
CA ASP A 38 16.16 12.68 -4.44
C ASP A 38 15.63 14.11 -4.30
N ARG A 39 16.29 15.06 -4.93
CA ARG A 39 15.86 16.48 -4.88
C ARG A 39 14.47 16.70 -5.48
N ILE A 40 14.16 16.01 -6.57
CA ILE A 40 12.86 16.13 -7.24
C ILE A 40 11.78 15.36 -6.48
N MET A 41 12.09 14.12 -6.12
CA MET A 41 11.12 13.22 -5.51
C MET A 41 10.71 13.62 -4.09
N ILE A 42 11.60 14.30 -3.34
CA ILE A 42 11.23 14.80 -2.01
C ILE A 42 10.15 15.90 -2.09
N GLU A 43 10.20 16.74 -3.11
CA GLU A 43 9.17 17.76 -3.34
C GLU A 43 7.85 17.13 -3.78
N VAL A 44 7.90 16.13 -4.66
CA VAL A 44 6.70 15.37 -5.07
C VAL A 44 6.07 14.66 -3.86
N TYR A 45 6.90 14.04 -3.02
CA TYR A 45 6.45 13.40 -1.78
C TYR A 45 5.76 14.41 -0.86
N ASN A 46 6.41 15.54 -0.58
CA ASN A 46 5.86 16.59 0.29
C ASN A 46 4.53 17.12 -0.26
N LEU A 47 4.44 17.34 -1.56
CA LEU A 47 3.22 17.82 -2.19
C LEU A 47 2.05 16.86 -2.03
N ILE A 48 2.30 15.57 -2.27
CA ILE A 48 1.25 14.54 -2.20
C ILE A 48 0.84 14.26 -0.74
N THR A 49 1.81 14.14 0.17
CA THR A 49 1.52 13.76 1.56
C THR A 49 0.90 14.87 2.41
N ASN A 50 0.98 16.12 1.98
CA ASN A 50 0.28 17.22 2.62
C ASN A 50 -1.24 17.24 2.36
N ILE A 51 -1.71 16.45 1.38
CA ILE A 51 -3.13 16.29 1.09
C ILE A 51 -3.59 14.95 1.72
N PRO A 52 -4.74 14.93 2.43
CA PRO A 52 -5.28 13.66 2.94
C PRO A 52 -5.46 12.65 1.81
N SER A 53 -4.84 11.47 1.93
CA SER A 53 -4.79 10.46 0.88
C SER A 53 -6.18 10.05 0.38
N LEU A 54 -7.17 9.96 1.28
CA LEU A 54 -8.53 9.64 0.93
C LEU A 54 -9.12 10.64 -0.08
N LEU A 55 -8.86 11.95 0.09
CA LEU A 55 -9.34 12.98 -0.84
C LEU A 55 -8.71 12.81 -2.23
N ILE A 56 -7.41 12.49 -2.28
CA ILE A 56 -6.73 12.20 -3.55
C ILE A 56 -7.36 10.98 -4.23
N TYR A 57 -7.59 9.90 -3.49
CA TYR A 57 -8.19 8.69 -4.03
C TYR A 57 -9.61 8.93 -4.57
N MET A 58 -10.45 9.66 -3.83
CA MET A 58 -11.80 10.03 -4.26
C MET A 58 -11.78 10.90 -5.52
N LEU A 59 -10.89 11.88 -5.59
CA LEU A 59 -10.71 12.73 -6.78
C LEU A 59 -10.28 11.89 -7.99
N LEU A 60 -9.25 11.04 -7.83
CA LEU A 60 -8.76 10.17 -8.89
C LEU A 60 -9.84 9.20 -9.36
N ALA A 61 -10.59 8.58 -8.45
CA ALA A 61 -11.69 7.69 -8.79
C ALA A 61 -12.76 8.39 -9.63
N SER A 62 -13.11 9.63 -9.28
CA SER A 62 -14.09 10.44 -10.03
C SER A 62 -13.57 10.78 -11.43
N VAL A 63 -12.31 11.24 -11.53
CA VAL A 63 -11.68 11.56 -12.83
C VAL A 63 -11.55 10.33 -13.71
N ILE A 64 -11.12 9.19 -13.15
CA ILE A 64 -10.96 7.93 -13.91
C ILE A 64 -12.33 7.42 -14.40
N LYS A 65 -13.36 7.56 -13.57
CA LYS A 65 -14.73 7.16 -13.94
C LYS A 65 -15.25 7.94 -15.14
N GLU A 66 -14.98 9.24 -15.22
CA GLU A 66 -15.38 10.09 -16.34
C GLU A 66 -14.50 9.85 -17.58
N ALA A 67 -13.19 9.76 -17.40
CA ALA A 67 -12.24 9.58 -18.51
C ALA A 67 -12.33 8.19 -19.16
N PHE A 68 -12.63 7.15 -18.37
CA PHE A 68 -12.65 5.75 -18.80
C PHE A 68 -13.94 5.04 -18.34
N PRO A 69 -15.12 5.41 -18.87
CA PRO A 69 -16.40 4.87 -18.41
C PRO A 69 -16.58 3.36 -18.68
N LEU A 70 -15.82 2.80 -19.63
CA LEU A 70 -15.89 1.38 -20.00
C LEU A 70 -15.03 0.47 -19.11
N LEU A 71 -14.16 1.05 -18.26
CA LEU A 71 -13.38 0.24 -17.32
C LEU A 71 -14.27 -0.38 -16.23
N PRO A 72 -14.05 -1.64 -15.84
CA PRO A 72 -14.71 -2.23 -14.68
C PRO A 72 -14.51 -1.39 -13.41
N PRO A 73 -15.52 -1.33 -12.51
CA PRO A 73 -15.41 -0.57 -11.27
C PRO A 73 -14.21 -0.95 -10.41
N GLU A 74 -13.90 -2.25 -10.33
CA GLU A 74 -12.76 -2.79 -9.60
C GLU A 74 -11.42 -2.27 -10.16
N ALA A 75 -11.29 -2.25 -11.48
CA ALA A 75 -10.09 -1.73 -12.14
C ALA A 75 -9.92 -0.22 -11.89
N ARG A 76 -11.01 0.55 -11.93
CA ARG A 76 -10.98 1.98 -11.60
C ARG A 76 -10.53 2.23 -10.17
N LEU A 77 -11.04 1.41 -9.23
CA LEU A 77 -10.65 1.49 -7.82
C LEU A 77 -9.16 1.18 -7.64
N ILE A 78 -8.68 0.07 -8.19
CA ILE A 78 -7.25 -0.32 -8.14
C ILE A 78 -6.37 0.80 -8.68
N ILE A 79 -6.69 1.36 -9.84
CA ILE A 79 -5.91 2.43 -10.45
C ILE A 79 -5.90 3.68 -9.55
N SER A 80 -7.06 4.10 -9.04
CA SER A 80 -7.16 5.30 -8.20
C SER A 80 -6.35 5.19 -6.91
N LEU A 81 -6.32 4.02 -6.27
CA LEU A 81 -5.56 3.77 -5.04
C LEU A 81 -4.06 3.60 -5.31
N THR A 82 -3.68 3.00 -6.44
CA THR A 82 -2.28 2.69 -6.73
C THR A 82 -1.50 3.83 -7.37
N ILE A 83 -2.14 4.81 -8.04
CA ILE A 83 -1.45 5.94 -8.68
C ILE A 83 -0.56 6.71 -7.69
N THR A 84 -1.03 6.94 -6.48
CA THR A 84 -0.26 7.68 -5.45
C THR A 84 0.09 6.82 -4.24
N GLY A 85 -0.53 5.65 -4.08
CA GLY A 85 -0.36 4.78 -2.91
C GLY A 85 1.07 4.27 -2.70
N TRP A 86 1.84 4.12 -3.77
CA TRP A 86 3.24 3.65 -3.72
C TRP A 86 4.22 4.66 -3.09
N ILE A 87 3.85 5.95 -2.98
CA ILE A 87 4.82 7.00 -2.64
C ILE A 87 5.35 6.88 -1.21
N GLY A 88 4.49 6.47 -0.26
CA GLY A 88 4.89 6.21 1.13
C GLY A 88 5.86 5.04 1.26
N THR A 89 5.59 3.94 0.54
CA THR A 89 6.50 2.79 0.47
C THR A 89 7.83 3.19 -0.16
N ALA A 90 7.80 3.94 -1.28
CA ALA A 90 9.01 4.44 -1.93
C ALA A 90 9.84 5.32 -1.01
N TYR A 91 9.22 6.20 -0.23
CA TYR A 91 9.94 7.05 0.75
C TYR A 91 10.61 6.21 1.85
N SER A 92 9.94 5.19 2.37
CA SER A 92 10.51 4.29 3.37
C SER A 92 11.73 3.53 2.81
N ILE A 93 11.60 2.96 1.62
CA ILE A 93 12.70 2.25 0.93
C ILE A 93 13.83 3.21 0.55
N ARG A 94 13.52 4.43 0.13
CA ARG A 94 14.52 5.49 -0.12
C ARG A 94 15.38 5.76 1.11
N ASN A 95 14.76 5.91 2.29
CA ASN A 95 15.49 6.18 3.52
C ASN A 95 16.47 5.05 3.87
N LEU A 96 16.02 3.79 3.75
CA LEU A 96 16.87 2.63 3.98
C LEU A 96 18.00 2.51 2.93
N THR A 97 17.68 2.78 1.66
CA THR A 97 18.67 2.80 0.58
C THR A 97 19.74 3.84 0.84
N TRP A 98 19.35 5.03 1.28
CA TRP A 98 20.29 6.10 1.62
C TRP A 98 21.25 5.67 2.74
N LEU A 99 20.74 5.04 3.82
CA LEU A 99 21.57 4.57 4.94
C LEU A 99 22.53 3.42 4.56
N THR A 100 22.21 2.68 3.51
CA THR A 100 22.97 1.48 3.11
C THR A 100 23.87 1.68 1.91
N ARG A 101 23.58 2.59 0.98
CA ARG A 101 24.35 2.77 -0.26
C ARG A 101 25.80 3.19 -0.02
N ASP A 102 26.03 4.01 1.02
CA ASP A 102 27.35 4.57 1.34
C ASP A 102 28.18 3.64 2.29
N ARG A 103 27.71 2.39 2.54
CA ARG A 103 28.50 1.40 3.28
C ARG A 103 29.74 0.97 2.50
N GLU A 104 30.83 0.67 3.20
CA GLU A 104 32.16 0.39 2.63
C GLU A 104 32.14 -0.62 1.50
N TYR A 105 31.41 -1.73 1.62
CA TYR A 105 31.34 -2.75 0.57
C TYR A 105 30.63 -2.27 -0.70
N ASN A 106 29.67 -1.35 -0.61
CA ASN A 106 28.99 -0.75 -1.76
C ASN A 106 29.88 0.29 -2.43
N VAL A 107 30.60 1.09 -1.63
CA VAL A 107 31.59 2.06 -2.13
C VAL A 107 32.71 1.31 -2.83
N ALA A 108 33.27 0.26 -2.23
CA ALA A 108 34.31 -0.59 -2.85
C ALA A 108 33.83 -1.20 -4.17
N SER A 109 32.59 -1.72 -4.21
CA SER A 109 31.98 -2.26 -5.43
C SER A 109 31.91 -1.20 -6.54
N SER A 110 31.51 0.02 -6.17
CA SER A 110 31.38 1.14 -7.13
C SER A 110 32.73 1.61 -7.65
N THR A 111 33.78 1.67 -6.81
CA THR A 111 35.16 2.03 -7.20
C THR A 111 35.79 0.99 -8.13
N LEU A 112 35.39 -0.28 -8.02
CA LEU A 112 35.76 -1.35 -8.94
C LEU A 112 34.98 -1.33 -10.26
N GLY A 113 34.16 -0.29 -10.51
CA GLY A 113 33.43 -0.11 -11.77
C GLY A 113 32.11 -0.89 -11.87
N THR A 114 31.55 -1.40 -10.77
CA THR A 114 30.24 -2.05 -10.80
C THR A 114 29.15 -1.05 -11.20
N PRO A 115 28.33 -1.36 -12.24
CA PRO A 115 27.31 -0.43 -12.69
C PRO A 115 26.20 -0.24 -11.62
N PRO A 116 25.60 0.96 -11.54
CA PRO A 116 24.60 1.32 -10.53
C PRO A 116 23.45 0.31 -10.40
N MET A 117 22.91 -0.14 -11.52
CA MET A 117 21.83 -1.13 -11.53
C MET A 117 22.20 -2.44 -10.84
N ARG A 118 23.46 -2.88 -11.02
CA ARG A 118 23.96 -4.10 -10.37
C ARG A 118 24.15 -3.89 -8.86
N VAL A 119 24.63 -2.72 -8.43
CA VAL A 119 24.72 -2.38 -7.00
C VAL A 119 23.31 -2.37 -6.37
N MET A 120 22.34 -1.71 -7.02
CA MET A 120 20.97 -1.67 -6.54
C MET A 120 20.34 -3.06 -6.43
N THR A 121 20.46 -3.90 -7.47
CA THR A 121 19.76 -5.20 -7.53
C THR A 121 20.47 -6.32 -6.79
N LYS A 122 21.81 -6.32 -6.71
CA LYS A 122 22.59 -7.41 -6.11
C LYS A 122 23.06 -7.12 -4.69
N ASN A 123 23.28 -5.86 -4.32
CA ASN A 123 23.78 -5.49 -3.01
C ASN A 123 22.66 -4.88 -2.13
N LEU A 124 21.94 -3.87 -2.66
CA LEU A 124 20.95 -3.13 -1.86
C LEU A 124 19.63 -3.88 -1.73
N LEU A 125 19.03 -4.30 -2.84
CA LEU A 125 17.71 -4.95 -2.82
C LEU A 125 17.68 -6.19 -1.91
N PRO A 126 18.64 -7.14 -1.95
CA PRO A 126 18.62 -8.29 -1.05
C PRO A 126 18.70 -7.90 0.44
N TYR A 127 19.45 -6.84 0.76
CA TYR A 127 19.54 -6.32 2.11
C TYR A 127 18.20 -5.68 2.59
N LEU A 128 17.43 -5.10 1.67
CA LEU A 128 16.15 -4.45 1.97
C LEU A 128 14.96 -5.41 1.95
N LEU A 129 15.09 -6.60 1.36
CA LEU A 129 14.00 -7.58 1.24
C LEU A 129 13.27 -7.87 2.56
N PRO A 130 13.94 -8.06 3.71
CA PRO A 130 13.24 -8.26 4.98
C PRO A 130 12.25 -7.14 5.30
N VAL A 131 12.67 -5.89 5.11
CA VAL A 131 11.82 -4.71 5.37
C VAL A 131 10.70 -4.59 4.33
N VAL A 132 10.97 -4.95 3.07
CA VAL A 132 9.94 -4.99 2.01
C VAL A 132 8.86 -6.01 2.36
N ILE A 133 9.24 -7.22 2.79
CA ILE A 133 8.30 -8.28 3.21
C ILE A 133 7.48 -7.84 4.42
N GLN A 134 8.11 -7.25 5.42
CA GLN A 134 7.42 -6.70 6.58
C GLN A 134 6.43 -5.60 6.17
N SER A 135 6.84 -4.67 5.30
CA SER A 135 5.98 -3.59 4.79
C SER A 135 4.75 -4.13 4.07
N ALA A 136 4.89 -5.27 3.35
CA ALA A 136 3.79 -5.92 2.66
C ALA A 136 2.64 -6.27 3.63
N SER A 137 2.97 -6.84 4.79
CA SER A 137 1.97 -7.21 5.79
C SER A 137 1.20 -6.02 6.36
N MET A 138 1.81 -4.82 6.38
CA MET A 138 1.16 -3.59 6.84
C MET A 138 0.41 -2.85 5.73
N THR A 139 0.84 -3.03 4.48
CA THR A 139 0.19 -2.40 3.32
C THR A 139 -1.18 -3.02 3.03
N ILE A 140 -1.32 -4.34 3.17
CA ILE A 140 -2.58 -5.05 2.90
C ILE A 140 -3.75 -4.50 3.75
N PRO A 141 -3.68 -4.44 5.09
CA PRO A 141 -4.76 -3.86 5.89
C PRO A 141 -5.00 -2.38 5.60
N GLY A 142 -3.96 -1.63 5.23
CA GLY A 142 -4.08 -0.25 4.77
C GLY A 142 -4.93 -0.13 3.51
N MET A 143 -4.73 -1.01 2.53
CA MET A 143 -5.51 -1.02 1.28
C MET A 143 -6.95 -1.48 1.52
N ILE A 144 -7.18 -2.51 2.35
CA ILE A 144 -8.54 -2.89 2.77
C ILE A 144 -9.27 -1.68 3.38
N SER A 145 -8.62 -0.96 4.29
CA SER A 145 -9.20 0.22 4.94
C SER A 145 -9.49 1.35 3.94
N SER A 146 -8.65 1.53 2.93
CA SER A 146 -8.83 2.54 1.88
C SER A 146 -10.00 2.18 0.96
N GLU A 147 -10.11 0.92 0.48
CA GLU A 147 -11.24 0.42 -0.29
C GLU A 147 -12.55 0.59 0.48
N VAL A 148 -12.57 0.11 1.72
CA VAL A 148 -13.73 0.21 2.61
C VAL A 148 -14.16 1.66 2.79
N SER A 149 -13.21 2.57 3.04
CA SER A 149 -13.52 4.00 3.20
C SER A 149 -14.10 4.60 1.93
N MET A 150 -13.52 4.33 0.76
CA MET A 150 -14.03 4.84 -0.51
C MET A 150 -15.43 4.30 -0.83
N SER A 151 -15.66 3.02 -0.62
CA SER A 151 -16.97 2.38 -0.82
C SER A 151 -18.01 2.90 0.16
N PHE A 152 -17.63 3.10 1.44
CA PHE A 152 -18.48 3.69 2.47
C PHE A 152 -18.90 5.14 2.15
N PHE A 153 -18.05 5.92 1.50
CA PHE A 153 -18.37 7.27 1.04
C PHE A 153 -19.03 7.31 -0.36
N GLY A 154 -19.35 6.15 -0.94
CA GLY A 154 -20.08 6.06 -2.21
C GLY A 154 -19.25 6.38 -3.47
N VAL A 155 -17.91 6.44 -3.35
CA VAL A 155 -17.01 6.75 -4.47
C VAL A 155 -16.22 5.50 -4.93
N GLY A 156 -16.27 4.42 -4.15
CA GLY A 156 -15.59 3.16 -4.44
C GLY A 156 -16.36 2.26 -5.42
N LEU A 157 -16.72 1.08 -4.96
CA LEU A 157 -17.48 0.10 -5.73
C LEU A 157 -18.95 0.49 -5.87
N PRO A 158 -19.65 0.05 -6.93
CA PRO A 158 -21.09 0.25 -7.07
C PRO A 158 -21.89 -0.45 -5.97
N THR A 159 -23.06 0.08 -5.65
CA THR A 159 -23.93 -0.39 -4.55
C THR A 159 -24.53 -1.80 -4.77
N ASP A 160 -24.51 -2.30 -6.00
CA ASP A 160 -24.88 -3.66 -6.38
C ASP A 160 -23.75 -4.68 -6.18
N THR A 161 -22.55 -4.20 -5.89
CA THR A 161 -21.39 -5.06 -5.57
C THR A 161 -21.41 -5.44 -4.08
N ILE A 162 -20.97 -6.65 -3.74
CA ILE A 162 -20.85 -7.08 -2.36
C ILE A 162 -19.39 -6.92 -1.92
N SER A 163 -19.07 -5.83 -1.22
CA SER A 163 -17.79 -5.61 -0.51
C SER A 163 -18.04 -5.28 0.97
N ILE A 164 -17.01 -5.36 1.80
CA ILE A 164 -17.15 -4.97 3.23
C ILE A 164 -17.51 -3.49 3.36
N GLY A 165 -16.97 -2.61 2.50
CA GLY A 165 -17.29 -1.18 2.50
C GLY A 165 -18.75 -0.90 2.18
N ILE A 166 -19.31 -1.57 1.17
CA ILE A 166 -20.74 -1.46 0.81
C ILE A 166 -21.63 -2.01 1.92
N LEU A 167 -21.26 -3.14 2.53
CA LEU A 167 -22.01 -3.70 3.65
C LEU A 167 -22.03 -2.75 4.87
N LEU A 168 -20.93 -2.04 5.13
CA LEU A 168 -20.86 -1.03 6.18
C LEU A 168 -21.73 0.19 5.85
N ASP A 169 -21.75 0.67 4.61
CA ASP A 169 -22.60 1.78 4.20
C ASP A 169 -24.09 1.43 4.32
N GLN A 170 -24.49 0.25 3.86
CA GLN A 170 -25.85 -0.25 4.05
C GLN A 170 -26.22 -0.41 5.53
N GLY A 171 -25.31 -1.00 6.34
CA GLY A 171 -25.50 -1.17 7.78
C GLY A 171 -25.63 0.16 8.52
N ARG A 172 -24.95 1.21 8.09
CA ARG A 172 -25.08 2.57 8.64
C ARG A 172 -26.50 3.10 8.46
N THR A 173 -27.09 2.89 7.31
CA THR A 173 -28.43 3.39 6.98
C THR A 173 -29.50 2.79 7.91
N TYR A 174 -29.34 1.51 8.27
CA TYR A 174 -30.30 0.79 9.11
C TYR A 174 -29.84 0.60 10.56
N PHE A 175 -28.82 1.31 11.01
CA PHE A 175 -28.19 1.10 12.32
C PHE A 175 -29.16 1.17 13.51
N MET A 176 -30.09 2.10 13.49
CA MET A 176 -31.05 2.28 14.57
C MET A 176 -32.04 1.11 14.71
N GLN A 177 -32.31 0.40 13.61
CA GLN A 177 -33.30 -0.71 13.60
C GLN A 177 -32.57 -2.06 13.66
N TYR A 178 -31.41 -2.19 13.02
CA TYR A 178 -30.67 -3.44 12.86
C TYR A 178 -29.15 -3.21 13.07
N PRO A 179 -28.71 -2.93 14.31
CA PRO A 179 -27.30 -2.57 14.58
C PRO A 179 -26.30 -3.65 14.18
N TRP A 180 -26.70 -4.92 14.16
CA TRP A 180 -25.83 -6.03 13.73
C TRP A 180 -25.41 -5.95 12.24
N GLN A 181 -26.21 -5.27 11.40
CA GLN A 181 -25.84 -5.08 9.98
C GLN A 181 -24.60 -4.21 9.81
N LEU A 182 -24.32 -3.31 10.73
CA LEU A 182 -23.09 -2.53 10.78
C LEU A 182 -22.00 -3.25 11.59
N LEU A 183 -22.38 -3.77 12.78
CA LEU A 183 -21.39 -4.32 13.73
C LEU A 183 -20.75 -5.62 13.22
N ALA A 184 -21.48 -6.47 12.48
CA ALA A 184 -20.93 -7.71 11.97
C ALA A 184 -19.84 -7.49 10.90
N PRO A 185 -20.04 -6.70 9.81
CA PRO A 185 -18.97 -6.40 8.88
C PRO A 185 -17.81 -5.61 9.52
N ALA A 186 -18.09 -4.69 10.46
CA ALA A 186 -17.05 -3.97 11.19
C ALA A 186 -16.19 -4.91 12.05
N GLY A 187 -16.80 -5.87 12.75
CA GLY A 187 -16.10 -6.87 13.55
C GLY A 187 -15.20 -7.79 12.69
N ILE A 188 -15.69 -8.22 11.52
CA ILE A 188 -14.89 -9.01 10.57
C ILE A 188 -13.71 -8.20 10.04
N LEU A 189 -13.95 -6.95 9.64
CA LEU A 189 -12.90 -6.04 9.18
C LEU A 189 -11.82 -5.85 10.24
N ALA A 190 -12.22 -5.56 11.49
CA ALA A 190 -11.29 -5.40 12.60
C ALA A 190 -10.47 -6.67 12.86
N THR A 191 -11.09 -7.84 12.80
CA THR A 191 -10.40 -9.13 12.99
C THR A 191 -9.35 -9.37 11.90
N VAL A 192 -9.69 -9.09 10.65
CA VAL A 192 -8.74 -9.26 9.51
C VAL A 192 -7.58 -8.27 9.62
N ILE A 193 -7.85 -6.99 9.92
CA ILE A 193 -6.81 -5.98 10.13
C ILE A 193 -5.85 -6.39 11.26
N LEU A 194 -6.40 -6.83 12.40
CA LEU A 194 -5.61 -7.33 13.52
C LEU A 194 -4.78 -8.56 13.16
N GLY A 195 -5.35 -9.49 12.38
CA GLY A 195 -4.63 -10.67 11.89
C GLY A 195 -3.41 -10.30 11.05
N PHE A 196 -3.55 -9.41 10.07
CA PHE A 196 -2.43 -8.94 9.27
C PHE A 196 -1.41 -8.15 10.09
N TYR A 197 -1.86 -7.35 11.04
CA TYR A 197 -0.97 -6.62 11.96
C TYR A 197 -0.11 -7.58 12.78
N LEU A 198 -0.72 -8.64 13.36
CA LEU A 198 0.02 -9.65 14.13
C LEU A 198 1.01 -10.43 13.25
N ILE A 199 0.64 -10.78 12.02
CA ILE A 199 1.54 -11.39 11.04
C ILE A 199 2.73 -10.45 10.76
N GLY A 200 2.47 -9.16 10.57
CA GLY A 200 3.51 -8.15 10.32
C GLY A 200 4.48 -8.02 11.50
N LEU A 201 3.99 -8.03 12.74
CA LEU A 201 4.83 -8.03 13.93
C LEU A 201 5.69 -9.30 14.02
N ALA A 202 5.08 -10.48 13.86
CA ALA A 202 5.79 -11.75 13.88
C ALA A 202 6.89 -11.84 12.80
N LEU A 203 6.62 -11.33 11.58
CA LEU A 203 7.62 -11.23 10.51
C LEU A 203 8.74 -10.25 10.87
N SER A 204 8.40 -9.11 11.47
CA SER A 204 9.40 -8.15 11.96
C SER A 204 10.36 -8.79 12.95
N ASP A 205 9.81 -9.50 13.95
CA ASP A 205 10.61 -10.17 14.98
C ASP A 205 11.47 -11.30 14.41
N ALA A 206 10.91 -12.08 13.47
CA ALA A 206 11.63 -13.17 12.81
C ALA A 206 12.76 -12.71 11.88
N LEU A 207 12.64 -11.50 11.32
CA LEU A 207 13.63 -10.93 10.40
C LEU A 207 14.65 -10.02 11.10
N ASP A 208 14.49 -9.73 12.40
CA ASP A 208 15.45 -8.92 13.16
C ASP A 208 16.69 -9.76 13.50
N PRO A 209 17.90 -9.40 12.97
CA PRO A 209 19.13 -10.14 13.25
C PRO A 209 19.55 -10.13 14.74
N LYS A 210 18.96 -9.25 15.58
CA LYS A 210 19.29 -9.13 16.99
C LYS A 210 18.60 -10.19 17.86
N THR A 211 17.50 -10.76 17.40
CA THR A 211 16.74 -11.79 18.14
C THR A 211 17.36 -13.18 18.05
N HIS A 212 18.32 -13.40 17.16
CA HIS A 212 19.01 -14.68 16.96
C HIS A 212 20.43 -14.73 17.58
N ARG A 213 20.72 -13.88 18.58
CA ARG A 213 21.97 -13.92 19.36
C ARG A 213 21.75 -14.46 20.77
#